data_20420571b138dee2c22f5292e01af11b
#
_entry.id   20420571b138dee2c22f5292e01af11b
#
_cell.length_a   1.000
_cell.length_b   1.000
_cell.length_c   1.000
_cell.angle_alpha   90.00
_cell.angle_beta   90.00
_cell.angle_gamma   90.00
#
_symmetry.space_group_name_H-M   'P 1'
#
loop_
_entity.id
_entity.type
_entity.pdbx_description
1 polymer ?
#
loop_
_entity_poly.entity_id
_entity_poly.type
_entity_poly.pdbx_seq_one_letter_code
_entity_poly.pdbx_strand_id
1 'polypeptide(L)'
;MNLPQPFRQRMKKQLQEEYDAFIQSYKKGRFQGLRVNSLKIEPSAFRALSPFSLTPVPWTENGYYYPAEERPGKHPYFEAGLYYIQEPSAMAAVIYLDPEPGERILDLCAAPGGKTTHIASKMLNRGLLISNEIHSGRAKILSQNVERMGIINTVVTNETPDRLANRFPGYFDRILVDAPCSGEGMFRKDPNACSEWSLENVAMCAQRQMEILLEAEKMLRPGGRLVYSTCTFSPEENEGTISRFIEACPWMAIQPVNRDNSFSPGRADWIREPAPHIADTIRIWPHLAQGEGHFIAVLKKNGLESNHKYMFCQSEGKIPLAFYQFAEETLSSIPPQNRFLFGENLYSVPAGMLDMKGLKVVRPGLHLGTLKKNRFEPSHALALTLKPDQAKHVIPLSSDSPEVFSYLRGDVIQVQGEKGWNLVTVDGYSLGWGKLSGGILKNHYPKGLRWLS
;
A
#
# COMPACT_ATOMS: atom_id res chain seq x y z
N MET A 1 -28.56 1.07 10.26
CA MET A 1 -27.71 -0.09 9.96
C MET A 1 -28.13 -1.24 10.85
N ASN A 2 -28.37 -2.43 10.27
CA ASN A 2 -28.72 -3.64 11.05
C ASN A 2 -27.45 -4.44 11.35
N LEU A 3 -26.88 -4.24 12.54
CA LEU A 3 -25.76 -5.04 13.01
C LEU A 3 -26.24 -6.45 13.40
N PRO A 4 -25.45 -7.53 13.15
CA PRO A 4 -25.81 -8.89 13.54
C PRO A 4 -26.13 -8.99 15.04
N GLN A 5 -27.23 -9.66 15.40
CA GLN A 5 -27.64 -9.76 16.80
C GLN A 5 -26.56 -10.42 17.68
N PRO A 6 -25.91 -11.54 17.27
CA PRO A 6 -24.85 -12.14 18.08
C PRO A 6 -23.65 -11.20 18.28
N PHE A 7 -23.27 -10.40 17.26
CA PHE A 7 -22.24 -9.36 17.39
C PHE A 7 -22.61 -8.33 18.45
N ARG A 8 -23.84 -7.80 18.42
CA ARG A 8 -24.32 -6.82 19.42
C ARG A 8 -24.29 -7.37 20.84
N GLN A 9 -24.75 -8.63 21.03
CA GLN A 9 -24.74 -9.28 22.33
C GLN A 9 -23.33 -9.47 22.87
N ARG A 10 -22.40 -9.88 22.01
CA ARG A 10 -20.99 -10.05 22.33
C ARG A 10 -20.35 -8.72 22.72
N MET A 11 -20.51 -7.67 21.91
CA MET A 11 -19.96 -6.35 22.21
C MET A 11 -20.53 -5.75 23.49
N LYS A 12 -21.82 -5.98 23.78
CA LYS A 12 -22.43 -5.53 25.03
C LYS A 12 -21.79 -6.20 26.25
N LYS A 13 -21.50 -7.51 26.16
CA LYS A 13 -20.82 -8.27 27.24
C LYS A 13 -19.37 -7.79 27.43
N GLN A 14 -18.67 -7.49 26.33
CA GLN A 14 -17.24 -7.13 26.34
C GLN A 14 -17.00 -5.67 26.75
N LEU A 15 -17.75 -4.72 26.18
CA LEU A 15 -17.55 -3.29 26.38
C LEU A 15 -18.26 -2.73 27.62
N GLN A 16 -19.25 -3.45 28.16
CA GLN A 16 -19.99 -3.02 29.36
C GLN A 16 -20.45 -1.55 29.28
N GLU A 17 -19.87 -0.65 30.08
CA GLU A 17 -20.21 0.77 30.12
C GLU A 17 -19.87 1.51 28.80
N GLU A 18 -18.88 1.07 28.05
CA GLU A 18 -18.49 1.67 26.77
C GLU A 18 -19.45 1.28 25.61
N TYR A 19 -20.32 0.27 25.82
CA TYR A 19 -21.16 -0.29 24.74
C TYR A 19 -22.07 0.75 24.09
N ASP A 20 -22.71 1.61 24.86
CA ASP A 20 -23.64 2.60 24.30
C ASP A 20 -22.91 3.63 23.43
N ALA A 21 -21.72 4.09 23.86
CA ALA A 21 -20.88 4.98 23.07
C ALA A 21 -20.41 4.29 21.77
N PHE A 22 -20.02 3.02 21.86
CA PHE A 22 -19.63 2.20 20.72
C PHE A 22 -20.78 2.06 19.71
N ILE A 23 -21.97 1.68 20.12
CA ILE A 23 -23.14 1.54 19.23
C ILE A 23 -23.56 2.88 18.62
N GLN A 24 -23.48 3.98 19.39
CA GLN A 24 -23.77 5.31 18.86
C GLN A 24 -22.78 5.73 17.76
N SER A 25 -21.53 5.25 17.79
CA SER A 25 -20.55 5.53 16.73
C SER A 25 -21.00 5.01 15.36
N TYR A 26 -21.76 3.91 15.29
CA TYR A 26 -22.33 3.38 14.06
C TYR A 26 -23.46 4.21 13.46
N LYS A 27 -24.05 5.13 14.22
CA LYS A 27 -25.05 6.08 13.71
C LYS A 27 -24.43 7.32 13.07
N LYS A 28 -23.16 7.59 13.37
CA LYS A 28 -22.38 8.65 12.73
C LYS A 28 -21.99 8.24 11.32
N GLY A 29 -21.85 9.21 10.42
CA GLY A 29 -21.28 8.97 9.09
C GLY A 29 -19.86 8.39 9.16
N ARG A 30 -19.41 7.76 8.06
CA ARG A 30 -18.04 7.25 7.95
C ARG A 30 -17.05 8.42 7.94
N PHE A 31 -15.89 8.20 8.57
CA PHE A 31 -14.77 9.10 8.41
C PHE A 31 -14.05 8.85 7.08
N GLN A 32 -13.98 9.89 6.25
CA GLN A 32 -13.23 9.82 5.00
C GLN A 32 -11.79 10.30 5.26
N GLY A 33 -10.83 9.57 4.70
CA GLY A 33 -9.42 9.94 4.85
C GLY A 33 -8.65 9.81 3.54
N LEU A 34 -7.65 10.66 3.39
CA LEU A 34 -6.63 10.54 2.37
C LEU A 34 -5.25 10.66 3.02
N ARG A 35 -4.27 10.04 2.39
CA ARG A 35 -2.88 10.08 2.82
C ARG A 35 -2.01 10.62 1.70
N VAL A 36 -1.34 11.73 1.97
CA VAL A 36 -0.45 12.41 1.01
C VAL A 36 0.73 11.50 0.67
N ASN A 37 1.09 11.48 -0.60
CA ASN A 37 2.24 10.75 -1.12
C ASN A 37 3.52 11.59 -0.98
N SER A 38 4.23 11.41 0.11
CA SER A 38 5.48 12.14 0.39
C SER A 38 6.63 11.84 -0.58
N LEU A 39 6.49 10.85 -1.49
CA LEU A 39 7.42 10.66 -2.61
C LEU A 39 7.28 11.77 -3.69
N LYS A 40 6.13 12.42 -3.77
CA LYS A 40 5.81 13.41 -4.82
C LYS A 40 5.66 14.83 -4.29
N ILE A 41 5.08 14.99 -3.11
CA ILE A 41 4.78 16.30 -2.53
C ILE A 41 4.85 16.24 -1.00
N GLU A 42 5.44 17.28 -0.40
CA GLU A 42 5.42 17.45 1.05
C GLU A 42 3.99 17.69 1.56
N PRO A 43 3.59 17.11 2.72
CA PRO A 43 2.24 17.24 3.25
C PRO A 43 1.76 18.69 3.42
N SER A 44 2.63 19.59 3.86
CA SER A 44 2.34 21.02 4.00
C SER A 44 2.07 21.70 2.67
N ALA A 45 2.87 21.37 1.65
CA ALA A 45 2.70 21.90 0.30
C ALA A 45 1.41 21.36 -0.35
N PHE A 46 1.09 20.06 -0.13
CA PHE A 46 -0.18 19.51 -0.60
C PHE A 46 -1.38 20.20 0.06
N ARG A 47 -1.32 20.47 1.35
CA ARG A 47 -2.41 21.17 2.07
C ARG A 47 -2.66 22.58 1.50
N ALA A 48 -1.60 23.29 1.08
CA ALA A 48 -1.73 24.60 0.44
C ALA A 48 -2.29 24.54 -1.00
N LEU A 49 -1.97 23.45 -1.72
CA LEU A 49 -2.40 23.21 -3.11
C LEU A 49 -3.80 22.62 -3.20
N SER A 50 -4.22 21.87 -2.16
CA SER A 50 -5.41 21.03 -2.18
C SER A 50 -6.71 21.84 -2.34
N PRO A 51 -7.61 21.44 -3.25
CA PRO A 51 -8.95 22.01 -3.33
C PRO A 51 -9.89 21.46 -2.24
N PHE A 52 -9.42 20.51 -1.41
CA PHE A 52 -10.22 19.83 -0.38
C PHE A 52 -10.03 20.45 0.99
N SER A 53 -11.09 20.39 1.82
CA SER A 53 -11.07 20.82 3.22
C SER A 53 -10.39 19.77 4.10
N LEU A 54 -9.09 19.91 4.35
CA LEU A 54 -8.26 18.90 5.00
C LEU A 54 -8.07 19.20 6.49
N THR A 55 -8.38 18.20 7.34
CA THR A 55 -8.09 18.21 8.78
C THR A 55 -7.10 17.09 9.11
N PRO A 56 -6.00 17.35 9.85
CA PRO A 56 -5.00 16.32 10.14
C PRO A 56 -5.56 15.13 10.91
N VAL A 57 -5.09 13.91 10.56
CA VAL A 57 -5.29 12.70 11.35
C VAL A 57 -4.21 12.68 12.44
N PRO A 58 -4.56 12.62 13.75
CA PRO A 58 -3.61 12.89 14.85
C PRO A 58 -2.41 11.94 14.88
N TRP A 59 -2.58 10.68 14.49
CA TRP A 59 -1.56 9.62 14.59
C TRP A 59 -0.69 9.46 13.34
N THR A 60 -0.77 10.38 12.38
CA THR A 60 0.08 10.33 11.17
C THR A 60 0.39 11.71 10.64
N GLU A 61 1.62 11.92 10.17
CA GLU A 61 2.11 13.21 9.68
C GLU A 61 1.52 13.63 8.33
N ASN A 62 1.08 12.65 7.53
CA ASN A 62 0.65 12.86 6.14
C ASN A 62 -0.79 12.40 5.86
N GLY A 63 -1.55 12.04 6.90
CA GLY A 63 -2.97 11.67 6.80
C GLY A 63 -3.89 12.83 7.12
N TYR A 64 -4.98 12.93 6.36
CA TYR A 64 -5.99 13.97 6.53
C TYR A 64 -7.39 13.39 6.41
N TYR A 65 -8.31 13.91 7.21
CA TYR A 65 -9.75 13.77 7.00
C TYR A 65 -10.21 14.74 5.93
N TYR A 66 -11.27 14.38 5.22
CA TYR A 66 -11.98 15.29 4.31
C TYR A 66 -13.50 15.07 4.40
N PRO A 67 -14.33 16.09 4.08
CA PRO A 67 -15.80 15.99 4.11
C PRO A 67 -16.34 14.92 3.16
N ALA A 68 -17.44 14.27 3.55
CA ALA A 68 -18.01 13.14 2.79
C ALA A 68 -18.58 13.53 1.40
N GLU A 69 -18.96 14.80 1.24
CA GLU A 69 -19.45 15.40 -0.01
C GLU A 69 -18.34 15.62 -1.05
N GLU A 70 -17.10 15.76 -0.61
CA GLU A 70 -15.96 15.95 -1.50
C GLU A 70 -15.59 14.62 -2.21
N ARG A 71 -15.04 14.73 -3.41
CA ARG A 71 -14.78 13.61 -4.31
C ARG A 71 -13.30 13.53 -4.75
N PRO A 72 -12.34 13.37 -3.82
CA PRO A 72 -10.92 13.36 -4.19
C PRO A 72 -10.56 12.27 -5.22
N GLY A 73 -11.28 11.15 -5.26
CA GLY A 73 -11.09 10.12 -6.28
C GLY A 73 -11.46 10.51 -7.71
N LYS A 74 -12.07 11.70 -7.91
CA LYS A 74 -12.43 12.27 -9.23
C LYS A 74 -11.63 13.54 -9.55
N HIS A 75 -10.51 13.75 -8.91
CA HIS A 75 -9.64 14.90 -9.16
C HIS A 75 -8.37 14.49 -9.90
N PRO A 76 -7.82 15.29 -10.83
CA PRO A 76 -6.60 14.95 -11.57
C PRO A 76 -5.40 14.61 -10.68
N TYR A 77 -5.30 15.19 -9.48
CA TYR A 77 -4.25 14.87 -8.51
C TYR A 77 -4.30 13.42 -8.00
N PHE A 78 -5.47 12.78 -8.02
CA PHE A 78 -5.58 11.35 -7.71
C PHE A 78 -4.85 10.52 -8.77
N GLU A 79 -5.06 10.83 -10.04
CA GLU A 79 -4.41 10.15 -11.16
C GLU A 79 -2.90 10.44 -11.22
N ALA A 80 -2.50 11.65 -10.84
CA ALA A 80 -1.09 12.01 -10.67
C ALA A 80 -0.44 11.34 -9.43
N GLY A 81 -1.22 10.64 -8.60
CA GLY A 81 -0.75 9.89 -7.44
C GLY A 81 -0.25 10.75 -6.29
N LEU A 82 -0.80 11.97 -6.10
CA LEU A 82 -0.41 12.86 -5.00
C LEU A 82 -0.91 12.38 -3.65
N TYR A 83 -1.93 11.53 -3.62
CA TYR A 83 -2.47 10.93 -2.42
C TYR A 83 -3.10 9.56 -2.68
N TYR A 84 -3.29 8.83 -1.61
CA TYR A 84 -4.05 7.58 -1.55
C TYR A 84 -5.29 7.79 -0.66
N ILE A 85 -6.48 7.39 -1.10
CA ILE A 85 -7.69 7.43 -0.28
C ILE A 85 -7.64 6.24 0.67
N GLN A 86 -7.50 6.50 1.96
CA GLN A 86 -7.31 5.47 2.97
C GLN A 86 -8.14 5.79 4.22
N GLU A 87 -8.74 4.76 4.79
CA GLU A 87 -9.42 4.84 6.07
C GLU A 87 -8.41 5.23 7.18
N PRO A 88 -8.73 6.22 8.03
CA PRO A 88 -7.78 6.79 8.98
C PRO A 88 -7.16 5.78 9.96
N SER A 89 -7.94 4.86 10.57
CA SER A 89 -7.38 3.88 11.52
C SER A 89 -6.43 2.89 10.84
N ALA A 90 -6.64 2.57 9.56
CA ALA A 90 -5.75 1.71 8.79
C ALA A 90 -4.37 2.34 8.49
N MET A 91 -4.22 3.66 8.66
CA MET A 91 -2.92 4.34 8.52
C MET A 91 -1.98 3.99 9.68
N ALA A 92 -2.51 3.69 10.87
CA ALA A 92 -1.73 3.44 12.08
C ALA A 92 -0.80 2.22 11.96
N ALA A 93 -1.21 1.15 11.28
CA ALA A 93 -0.40 -0.07 11.19
C ALA A 93 1.01 0.17 10.63
N VAL A 94 1.16 1.06 9.64
CA VAL A 94 2.46 1.39 9.05
C VAL A 94 3.27 2.34 9.95
N ILE A 95 2.62 3.19 10.75
CA ILE A 95 3.31 4.01 11.75
C ILE A 95 4.02 3.11 12.76
N TYR A 96 3.36 2.04 13.23
CA TYR A 96 3.95 1.09 14.16
C TYR A 96 4.90 0.07 13.50
N LEU A 97 4.77 -0.18 12.20
CA LEU A 97 5.79 -0.91 11.44
C LEU A 97 7.10 -0.11 11.39
N ASP A 98 6.99 1.22 11.29
CA ASP A 98 8.10 2.18 11.32
C ASP A 98 9.18 1.85 10.26
N PRO A 99 8.82 1.85 8.96
CA PRO A 99 9.74 1.49 7.89
C PRO A 99 10.88 2.49 7.75
N GLU A 100 12.09 1.99 7.49
CA GLU A 100 13.27 2.82 7.24
C GLU A 100 13.81 2.67 5.81
N PRO A 101 14.39 3.74 5.23
CA PRO A 101 15.01 3.68 3.92
C PRO A 101 16.18 2.69 3.86
N GLY A 102 16.17 1.80 2.87
CA GLY A 102 17.22 0.81 2.67
C GLY A 102 16.86 -0.59 3.19
N GLU A 103 15.84 -0.73 4.01
CA GLU A 103 15.38 -2.02 4.55
C GLU A 103 14.74 -2.92 3.47
N ARG A 104 14.68 -4.21 3.79
CA ARG A 104 13.92 -5.23 3.06
C ARG A 104 12.63 -5.50 3.82
N ILE A 105 11.51 -5.12 3.24
CA ILE A 105 10.19 -5.17 3.90
C ILE A 105 9.24 -6.05 3.10
N LEU A 106 8.42 -6.81 3.80
CA LEU A 106 7.33 -7.60 3.23
C LEU A 106 5.98 -7.06 3.73
N ASP A 107 5.09 -6.73 2.79
CA ASP A 107 3.66 -6.56 3.03
C ASP A 107 2.96 -7.83 2.52
N LEU A 108 2.58 -8.73 3.45
CA LEU A 108 2.22 -10.11 3.11
C LEU A 108 0.79 -10.27 2.59
N CYS A 109 -0.13 -9.38 3.00
CA CYS A 109 -1.55 -9.39 2.62
C CYS A 109 -1.93 -8.00 2.06
N ALA A 110 -1.27 -7.58 0.99
CA ALA A 110 -1.05 -6.19 0.64
C ALA A 110 -2.22 -5.46 -0.05
N ALA A 111 -3.10 -6.20 -0.75
CA ALA A 111 -4.14 -5.56 -1.56
C ALA A 111 -5.22 -4.85 -0.71
N PRO A 112 -5.68 -3.70 -1.18
CA PRO A 112 -5.47 -3.09 -2.50
C PRO A 112 -4.22 -2.19 -2.62
N GLY A 113 -3.35 -2.07 -1.58
CA GLY A 113 -2.10 -1.33 -1.64
C GLY A 113 -2.00 -0.09 -0.76
N GLY A 114 -2.98 0.17 0.10
CA GLY A 114 -2.96 1.33 1.00
C GLY A 114 -1.77 1.30 1.96
N LYS A 115 -1.48 0.15 2.57
CA LYS A 115 -0.35 -0.04 3.47
C LYS A 115 0.98 -0.15 2.69
N THR A 116 1.00 -0.89 1.58
CA THR A 116 2.15 -0.95 0.64
C THR A 116 2.64 0.44 0.24
N THR A 117 1.73 1.30 -0.22
CA THR A 117 2.09 2.65 -0.68
C THR A 117 2.52 3.57 0.47
N HIS A 118 2.05 3.32 1.69
CA HIS A 118 2.51 3.99 2.90
C HIS A 118 3.93 3.55 3.27
N ILE A 119 4.20 2.25 3.28
CA ILE A 119 5.54 1.69 3.51
C ILE A 119 6.53 2.29 2.50
N ALA A 120 6.23 2.24 1.20
CA ALA A 120 7.10 2.77 0.15
C ALA A 120 7.40 4.26 0.32
N SER A 121 6.42 5.06 0.77
CA SER A 121 6.64 6.49 1.03
C SER A 121 7.59 6.73 2.20
N LYS A 122 7.49 5.95 3.28
CA LYS A 122 8.42 6.00 4.41
C LYS A 122 9.82 5.52 4.03
N MET A 123 9.93 4.51 3.16
CA MET A 123 11.19 4.00 2.63
C MET A 123 11.88 4.98 1.65
N LEU A 124 11.23 6.06 1.22
CA LEU A 124 11.76 7.03 0.25
C LEU A 124 12.26 6.37 -1.05
N ASN A 125 11.53 5.34 -1.51
CA ASN A 125 11.92 4.52 -2.68
C ASN A 125 13.32 3.84 -2.57
N ARG A 126 13.86 3.66 -1.36
CA ARG A 126 15.14 2.97 -1.10
C ARG A 126 14.91 1.63 -0.44
N GLY A 127 15.79 0.65 -0.71
CA GLY A 127 15.66 -0.73 -0.24
C GLY A 127 14.74 -1.57 -1.13
N LEU A 128 14.15 -2.62 -0.56
CA LEU A 128 13.26 -3.56 -1.26
C LEU A 128 11.94 -3.71 -0.50
N LEU A 129 10.84 -3.48 -1.21
CA LEU A 129 9.51 -3.80 -0.71
C LEU A 129 8.92 -4.94 -1.55
N ILE A 130 8.61 -6.06 -0.92
CA ILE A 130 7.79 -7.12 -1.54
C ILE A 130 6.37 -6.98 -1.02
N SER A 131 5.43 -6.87 -1.95
CA SER A 131 4.00 -6.75 -1.64
C SER A 131 3.26 -7.91 -2.26
N ASN A 132 2.73 -8.77 -1.40
CA ASN A 132 2.09 -10.02 -1.81
C ASN A 132 0.57 -9.98 -1.67
N GLU A 133 -0.12 -10.61 -2.59
CA GLU A 133 -1.56 -10.85 -2.50
C GLU A 133 -1.89 -12.20 -3.13
N ILE A 134 -2.57 -13.06 -2.37
CA ILE A 134 -2.92 -14.42 -2.81
C ILE A 134 -3.98 -14.43 -3.93
N HIS A 135 -4.88 -13.43 -3.95
CA HIS A 135 -5.93 -13.31 -4.96
C HIS A 135 -5.43 -12.54 -6.18
N SER A 136 -5.35 -13.21 -7.34
CA SER A 136 -4.78 -12.65 -8.58
C SER A 136 -5.46 -11.37 -9.06
N GLY A 137 -6.80 -11.27 -8.92
CA GLY A 137 -7.55 -10.05 -9.25
C GLY A 137 -7.15 -8.87 -8.38
N ARG A 138 -7.02 -9.09 -7.06
CA ARG A 138 -6.59 -8.06 -6.10
C ARG A 138 -5.11 -7.69 -6.26
N ALA A 139 -4.24 -8.64 -6.62
CA ALA A 139 -2.83 -8.39 -6.91
C ALA A 139 -2.64 -7.44 -8.11
N LYS A 140 -3.53 -7.50 -9.11
CA LYS A 140 -3.55 -6.54 -10.23
C LYS A 140 -3.91 -5.14 -9.76
N ILE A 141 -4.90 -5.00 -8.88
CA ILE A 141 -5.29 -3.69 -8.30
C ILE A 141 -4.14 -3.13 -7.45
N LEU A 142 -3.48 -3.97 -6.66
CA LEU A 142 -2.27 -3.59 -5.91
C LEU A 142 -1.18 -3.05 -6.85
N SER A 143 -0.88 -3.76 -7.94
CA SER A 143 0.10 -3.34 -8.95
C SER A 143 -0.26 -1.98 -9.59
N GLN A 144 -1.54 -1.73 -9.89
CA GLN A 144 -2.01 -0.44 -10.42
C GLN A 144 -1.83 0.70 -9.41
N ASN A 145 -2.10 0.46 -8.12
CA ASN A 145 -1.88 1.45 -7.08
C ASN A 145 -0.38 1.74 -6.84
N VAL A 146 0.49 0.73 -6.88
CA VAL A 146 1.95 0.89 -6.84
C VAL A 146 2.41 1.78 -8.01
N GLU A 147 1.87 1.54 -9.21
CA GLU A 147 2.16 2.33 -10.41
C GLU A 147 1.71 3.78 -10.26
N ARG A 148 0.43 4.01 -9.92
CA ARG A 148 -0.15 5.34 -9.77
C ARG A 148 0.59 6.21 -8.75
N MET A 149 1.07 5.61 -7.67
CA MET A 149 1.83 6.32 -6.64
C MET A 149 3.30 6.59 -7.03
N GLY A 150 3.78 6.11 -8.19
CA GLY A 150 5.15 6.33 -8.66
C GLY A 150 6.21 5.60 -7.85
N ILE A 151 5.91 4.41 -7.38
CA ILE A 151 6.81 3.62 -6.53
C ILE A 151 7.75 2.78 -7.39
N ILE A 152 9.06 2.83 -7.09
CA ILE A 152 10.10 2.19 -7.89
C ILE A 152 10.77 0.98 -7.21
N ASN A 153 10.67 0.88 -5.88
CA ASN A 153 11.37 -0.14 -5.10
C ASN A 153 10.47 -1.32 -4.70
N THR A 154 9.32 -1.50 -5.38
CA THR A 154 8.33 -2.53 -5.02
C THR A 154 8.23 -3.61 -6.08
N VAL A 155 8.27 -4.88 -5.60
CA VAL A 155 7.92 -6.08 -6.36
C VAL A 155 6.57 -6.58 -5.89
N VAL A 156 5.63 -6.82 -6.82
CA VAL A 156 4.31 -7.37 -6.51
C VAL A 156 4.27 -8.84 -6.86
N THR A 157 3.93 -9.69 -5.88
CA THR A 157 3.81 -11.15 -6.04
C THR A 157 2.36 -11.61 -5.84
N ASN A 158 2.03 -12.76 -6.43
CA ASN A 158 0.75 -13.45 -6.25
C ASN A 158 1.01 -14.88 -5.78
N GLU A 159 1.46 -14.99 -4.51
CA GLU A 159 1.91 -16.25 -3.94
C GLU A 159 1.20 -16.57 -2.63
N THR A 160 1.23 -17.85 -2.24
CA THR A 160 0.85 -18.30 -0.90
C THR A 160 1.98 -18.00 0.09
N PRO A 161 1.68 -17.78 1.39
CA PRO A 161 2.69 -17.47 2.40
C PRO A 161 3.80 -18.51 2.52
N ASP A 162 3.48 -19.82 2.43
CA ASP A 162 4.43 -20.93 2.49
C ASP A 162 5.43 -20.90 1.33
N ARG A 163 4.99 -20.58 0.10
CA ARG A 163 5.86 -20.45 -1.06
C ARG A 163 6.84 -19.28 -0.91
N LEU A 164 6.38 -18.17 -0.32
CA LEU A 164 7.26 -17.05 0.01
C LEU A 164 8.24 -17.43 1.13
N ALA A 165 7.78 -18.12 2.18
CA ALA A 165 8.65 -18.55 3.27
C ALA A 165 9.78 -19.48 2.80
N ASN A 166 9.50 -20.37 1.84
CA ASN A 166 10.51 -21.21 1.23
C ASN A 166 11.54 -20.41 0.39
N ARG A 167 11.17 -19.25 -0.14
CA ARG A 167 12.04 -18.40 -0.98
C ARG A 167 12.85 -17.41 -0.16
N PHE A 168 12.30 -16.87 0.93
CA PHE A 168 12.83 -15.76 1.69
C PHE A 168 13.10 -16.09 3.17
N PRO A 169 13.73 -17.23 3.53
CA PRO A 169 13.95 -17.60 4.93
C PRO A 169 14.85 -16.58 5.63
N GLY A 170 14.37 -16.00 6.75
CA GLY A 170 15.12 -15.02 7.54
C GLY A 170 15.56 -13.75 6.79
N TYR A 171 14.80 -13.35 5.78
CA TYR A 171 15.25 -12.35 4.81
C TYR A 171 14.86 -10.91 5.15
N PHE A 172 13.66 -10.70 5.69
CA PHE A 172 13.09 -9.36 5.87
C PHE A 172 13.47 -8.71 7.19
N ASP A 173 13.75 -7.43 7.13
CA ASP A 173 13.99 -6.58 8.31
C ASP A 173 12.66 -6.31 9.02
N ARG A 174 11.58 -6.09 8.24
CA ARG A 174 10.23 -5.87 8.76
C ARG A 174 9.20 -6.62 7.92
N ILE A 175 8.14 -7.08 8.59
CA ILE A 175 7.00 -7.73 7.94
C ILE A 175 5.71 -7.10 8.45
N LEU A 176 4.83 -6.72 7.54
CA LEU A 176 3.45 -6.36 7.83
C LEU A 176 2.53 -7.52 7.46
N VAL A 177 1.70 -7.92 8.40
CA VAL A 177 0.61 -8.88 8.21
C VAL A 177 -0.71 -8.17 8.53
N ASP A 178 -1.26 -7.46 7.53
CA ASP A 178 -2.62 -6.93 7.60
C ASP A 178 -3.58 -8.08 7.24
N ALA A 179 -3.91 -8.86 8.24
CA ALA A 179 -4.48 -10.18 8.05
C ALA A 179 -5.93 -10.15 7.54
N PRO A 180 -6.33 -11.09 6.66
CA PRO A 180 -7.74 -11.30 6.36
C PRO A 180 -8.48 -11.65 7.64
N CYS A 181 -9.58 -10.96 7.93
CA CYS A 181 -10.32 -11.05 9.17
C CYS A 181 -11.83 -10.98 8.93
N SER A 182 -12.63 -11.18 10.00
CA SER A 182 -14.10 -11.10 9.95
C SER A 182 -14.65 -9.71 9.62
N GLY A 183 -13.83 -8.67 9.68
CA GLY A 183 -14.15 -7.34 9.16
C GLY A 183 -15.16 -6.53 9.96
N GLU A 184 -15.26 -6.71 11.27
CA GLU A 184 -16.25 -6.03 12.13
C GLU A 184 -16.11 -4.49 12.07
N GLY A 185 -14.87 -3.96 11.92
CA GLY A 185 -14.62 -2.54 11.68
C GLY A 185 -14.99 -2.07 10.27
N MET A 186 -15.40 -2.98 9.38
CA MET A 186 -15.82 -2.63 8.00
C MET A 186 -17.33 -2.51 7.85
N PHE A 187 -18.12 -2.82 8.87
CA PHE A 187 -19.58 -2.87 8.79
C PHE A 187 -20.19 -1.55 8.27
N ARG A 188 -19.64 -0.39 8.65
CA ARG A 188 -20.11 0.92 8.12
C ARG A 188 -19.75 1.13 6.66
N LYS A 189 -18.67 0.52 6.18
CA LYS A 189 -18.16 0.69 4.82
C LYS A 189 -18.76 -0.31 3.85
N ASP A 190 -18.94 -1.56 4.29
CA ASP A 190 -19.44 -2.67 3.49
C ASP A 190 -20.60 -3.36 4.20
N PRO A 191 -21.85 -3.10 3.79
CA PRO A 191 -23.02 -3.80 4.35
C PRO A 191 -22.99 -5.32 4.18
N ASN A 192 -22.27 -5.85 3.16
CA ASN A 192 -22.15 -7.28 2.95
C ASN A 192 -21.35 -7.94 4.07
N ALA A 193 -20.37 -7.25 4.66
CA ALA A 193 -19.63 -7.74 5.80
C ALA A 193 -20.54 -8.08 6.99
N CYS A 194 -21.66 -7.36 7.18
CA CYS A 194 -22.65 -7.68 8.21
C CYS A 194 -23.38 -8.99 7.91
N SER A 195 -23.70 -9.27 6.65
CA SER A 195 -24.46 -10.47 6.25
C SER A 195 -23.59 -11.73 6.24
N GLU A 196 -22.31 -11.59 5.98
CA GLU A 196 -21.34 -12.70 5.95
C GLU A 196 -20.74 -13.01 7.33
N TRP A 197 -20.93 -12.11 8.30
CA TRP A 197 -20.36 -12.29 9.63
C TRP A 197 -21.07 -13.38 10.44
N SER A 198 -20.29 -14.30 11.02
CA SER A 198 -20.75 -15.29 11.99
C SER A 198 -19.60 -15.64 12.95
N LEU A 199 -19.93 -16.29 14.07
CA LEU A 199 -18.91 -16.80 15.02
C LEU A 199 -18.03 -17.87 14.38
N GLU A 200 -18.57 -18.67 13.48
CA GLU A 200 -17.84 -19.68 12.71
C GLU A 200 -16.83 -19.00 11.76
N ASN A 201 -17.24 -17.92 11.09
CA ASN A 201 -16.34 -17.14 10.25
C ASN A 201 -15.21 -16.50 11.06
N VAL A 202 -15.49 -15.98 12.25
CA VAL A 202 -14.47 -15.47 13.19
C VAL A 202 -13.44 -16.55 13.52
N ALA A 203 -13.90 -17.77 13.87
CA ALA A 203 -13.01 -18.89 14.19
C ALA A 203 -12.15 -19.32 12.99
N MET A 204 -12.72 -19.38 11.77
CA MET A 204 -11.98 -19.69 10.55
C MET A 204 -10.95 -18.61 10.22
N CYS A 205 -11.28 -17.34 10.43
CA CYS A 205 -10.34 -16.25 10.25
C CYS A 205 -9.17 -16.34 11.23
N ALA A 206 -9.45 -16.59 12.52
CA ALA A 206 -8.42 -16.75 13.54
C ALA A 206 -7.46 -17.91 13.24
N GLN A 207 -7.97 -19.03 12.71
CA GLN A 207 -7.14 -20.14 12.27
C GLN A 207 -6.23 -19.77 11.09
N ARG A 208 -6.79 -19.14 10.06
CA ARG A 208 -6.04 -18.67 8.89
C ARG A 208 -4.96 -17.63 9.25
N GLN A 209 -5.26 -16.73 10.18
CA GLN A 209 -4.34 -15.73 10.68
C GLN A 209 -3.14 -16.38 11.37
N MET A 210 -3.38 -17.42 12.15
CA MET A 210 -2.31 -18.20 12.78
C MET A 210 -1.39 -18.85 11.75
N GLU A 211 -1.95 -19.47 10.71
CA GLU A 211 -1.17 -20.08 9.60
C GLU A 211 -0.30 -19.04 8.88
N ILE A 212 -0.86 -17.85 8.59
CA ILE A 212 -0.13 -16.74 7.96
C ILE A 212 1.02 -16.26 8.85
N LEU A 213 0.79 -16.10 10.15
CA LEU A 213 1.81 -15.64 11.10
C LEU A 213 2.96 -16.63 11.23
N LEU A 214 2.70 -17.94 11.26
CA LEU A 214 3.72 -18.98 11.32
C LEU A 214 4.62 -18.96 10.06
N GLU A 215 4.08 -18.67 8.89
CA GLU A 215 4.88 -18.51 7.68
C GLU A 215 5.63 -17.17 7.65
N ALA A 216 5.01 -16.09 8.14
CA ALA A 216 5.65 -14.77 8.23
C ALA A 216 6.88 -14.79 9.15
N GLU A 217 6.79 -15.50 10.27
CA GLU A 217 7.89 -15.66 11.24
C GLU A 217 9.15 -16.25 10.59
N LYS A 218 8.99 -17.27 9.74
CA LYS A 218 10.10 -17.93 9.03
C LYS A 218 10.87 -16.97 8.10
N MET A 219 10.18 -15.96 7.59
CA MET A 219 10.75 -14.97 6.67
C MET A 219 11.41 -13.78 7.40
N LEU A 220 11.06 -13.54 8.65
CA LEU A 220 11.61 -12.46 9.46
C LEU A 220 13.01 -12.82 9.95
N ARG A 221 13.98 -11.92 9.76
CA ARG A 221 15.32 -12.11 10.33
C ARG A 221 15.31 -11.97 11.86
N PRO A 222 16.27 -12.56 12.58
CA PRO A 222 16.51 -12.22 13.98
C PRO A 222 16.72 -10.72 14.16
N GLY A 223 16.15 -10.15 15.25
CA GLY A 223 16.10 -8.71 15.49
C GLY A 223 15.07 -7.95 14.66
N GLY A 224 14.43 -8.60 13.70
CA GLY A 224 13.41 -8.00 12.84
C GLY A 224 12.09 -7.71 13.58
N ARG A 225 11.27 -6.81 12.99
CA ARG A 225 9.97 -6.39 13.52
C ARG A 225 8.85 -6.96 12.65
N LEU A 226 7.84 -7.56 13.27
CA LEU A 226 6.59 -7.96 12.63
C LEU A 226 5.45 -7.13 13.22
N VAL A 227 4.64 -6.52 12.35
CA VAL A 227 3.39 -5.90 12.76
C VAL A 227 2.23 -6.72 12.22
N TYR A 228 1.41 -7.18 13.14
CA TYR A 228 0.13 -7.84 12.85
C TYR A 228 -1.00 -6.82 13.00
N SER A 229 -1.91 -6.75 12.04
CA SER A 229 -3.09 -5.89 12.13
C SER A 229 -4.33 -6.56 11.58
N THR A 230 -5.49 -6.18 12.13
CA THR A 230 -6.82 -6.56 11.65
C THR A 230 -7.77 -5.39 11.72
N CYS A 231 -8.84 -5.42 10.94
CA CYS A 231 -9.96 -4.50 11.06
C CYS A 231 -11.16 -5.16 11.76
N THR A 232 -10.94 -6.01 12.78
CA THR A 232 -11.98 -6.62 13.59
C THR A 232 -11.82 -6.30 15.08
N PHE A 233 -12.89 -6.44 15.85
CA PHE A 233 -12.88 -6.27 17.31
C PHE A 233 -12.81 -7.61 18.05
N SER A 234 -12.88 -8.71 17.31
CA SER A 234 -12.90 -10.07 17.83
C SER A 234 -11.63 -10.40 18.62
N PRO A 235 -11.69 -10.75 19.92
CA PRO A 235 -10.53 -11.15 20.70
C PRO A 235 -9.91 -12.46 20.19
N GLU A 236 -10.68 -13.36 19.58
CA GLU A 236 -10.19 -14.62 19.01
C GLU A 236 -9.21 -14.38 17.85
N GLU A 237 -9.49 -13.34 17.06
CA GLU A 237 -8.67 -12.93 15.93
C GLU A 237 -7.51 -11.99 16.32
N ASN A 238 -7.63 -11.34 17.45
CA ASN A 238 -6.71 -10.32 17.95
C ASN A 238 -5.80 -10.89 19.05
N GLU A 239 -6.07 -10.61 20.32
CA GLU A 239 -5.25 -11.03 21.45
C GLU A 239 -5.11 -12.55 21.52
N GLY A 240 -6.16 -13.30 21.19
CA GLY A 240 -6.16 -14.76 21.19
C GLY A 240 -5.22 -15.33 20.11
N THR A 241 -5.22 -14.76 18.91
CA THR A 241 -4.30 -15.17 17.84
C THR A 241 -2.86 -14.84 18.22
N ILE A 242 -2.58 -13.64 18.73
CA ILE A 242 -1.24 -13.25 19.18
C ILE A 242 -0.74 -14.11 20.34
N SER A 243 -1.60 -14.43 21.32
CA SER A 243 -1.19 -15.27 22.46
C SER A 243 -0.81 -16.69 22.00
N ARG A 244 -1.61 -17.32 21.16
CA ARG A 244 -1.29 -18.64 20.56
C ARG A 244 -0.03 -18.59 19.70
N PHE A 245 0.18 -17.50 18.97
CA PHE A 245 1.38 -17.33 18.16
C PHE A 245 2.65 -17.22 19.01
N ILE A 246 2.64 -16.45 20.11
CA ILE A 246 3.77 -16.35 21.05
C ILE A 246 4.03 -17.71 21.74
N GLU A 247 2.99 -18.45 22.09
CA GLU A 247 3.14 -19.80 22.64
C GLU A 247 3.82 -20.75 21.65
N ALA A 248 3.40 -20.72 20.38
CA ALA A 248 3.98 -21.55 19.32
C ALA A 248 5.40 -21.12 18.92
N CYS A 249 5.75 -19.82 19.08
CA CYS A 249 7.01 -19.22 18.69
C CYS A 249 7.63 -18.45 19.87
N PRO A 250 8.22 -19.14 20.88
CA PRO A 250 8.72 -18.50 22.12
C PRO A 250 9.85 -17.48 21.91
N TRP A 251 10.47 -17.46 20.72
CA TRP A 251 11.46 -16.45 20.33
C TRP A 251 10.83 -15.16 19.77
N MET A 252 9.52 -15.14 19.60
CA MET A 252 8.79 -13.92 19.30
C MET A 252 8.28 -13.28 20.58
N ALA A 253 8.36 -11.96 20.67
CA ALA A 253 7.87 -11.23 21.83
C ALA A 253 7.10 -9.97 21.40
N ILE A 254 6.06 -9.61 22.16
CA ILE A 254 5.36 -8.34 21.98
C ILE A 254 6.33 -7.23 22.38
N GLN A 255 6.49 -6.24 21.51
CA GLN A 255 7.31 -5.05 21.76
C GLN A 255 6.40 -3.91 22.20
N PRO A 256 6.55 -3.41 23.45
CA PRO A 256 5.85 -2.20 23.88
C PRO A 256 6.17 -1.01 22.98
N VAL A 257 5.16 -0.23 22.65
CA VAL A 257 5.27 0.98 21.83
C VAL A 257 4.43 2.11 22.43
N ASN A 258 4.81 3.35 22.16
CA ASN A 258 4.00 4.51 22.55
C ASN A 258 2.70 4.52 21.76
N ARG A 259 1.59 4.51 22.47
CA ARG A 259 0.26 4.61 21.86
C ARG A 259 -0.16 6.07 21.72
N ASP A 260 -0.89 6.38 20.66
CA ASP A 260 -1.65 7.63 20.58
C ASP A 260 -2.68 7.70 21.72
N ASN A 261 -2.95 8.89 22.23
CA ASN A 261 -3.86 9.09 23.37
C ASN A 261 -5.32 8.63 23.08
N SER A 262 -5.72 8.57 21.82
CA SER A 262 -7.03 8.07 21.39
C SER A 262 -7.10 6.54 21.24
N PHE A 263 -5.99 5.83 21.44
CA PHE A 263 -5.91 4.38 21.32
C PHE A 263 -5.95 3.69 22.67
N SER A 264 -6.57 2.54 22.72
CA SER A 264 -6.70 1.71 23.93
C SER A 264 -5.68 0.57 23.96
N PRO A 265 -5.34 0.06 25.14
CA PRO A 265 -4.56 -1.17 25.27
C PRO A 265 -5.34 -2.38 24.78
N GLY A 266 -4.60 -3.47 24.48
CA GLY A 266 -5.19 -4.80 24.28
C GLY A 266 -5.90 -5.31 25.53
N ARG A 267 -6.88 -6.19 25.34
CA ARG A 267 -7.79 -6.66 26.39
C ARG A 267 -7.42 -8.07 26.83
N ALA A 268 -6.48 -8.17 27.77
CA ALA A 268 -6.06 -9.44 28.35
C ALA A 268 -7.20 -10.18 29.04
N ASP A 269 -8.14 -9.43 29.64
CA ASP A 269 -9.33 -9.93 30.33
C ASP A 269 -10.37 -10.60 29.41
N TRP A 270 -10.23 -10.46 28.09
CA TRP A 270 -11.17 -11.05 27.12
C TRP A 270 -10.77 -12.44 26.63
N ILE A 271 -9.58 -12.89 26.97
CA ILE A 271 -9.06 -14.20 26.56
C ILE A 271 -8.62 -15.02 27.76
N ARG A 272 -8.61 -16.35 27.61
CA ARG A 272 -8.37 -17.26 28.72
C ARG A 272 -6.90 -17.31 29.15
N GLU A 273 -5.99 -17.33 28.21
CA GLU A 273 -4.55 -17.51 28.42
C GLU A 273 -3.78 -16.39 27.69
N PRO A 274 -3.71 -15.19 28.30
CA PRO A 274 -3.05 -14.06 27.66
C PRO A 274 -1.53 -14.22 27.67
N ALA A 275 -0.88 -13.99 26.53
CA ALA A 275 0.56 -13.91 26.44
C ALA A 275 1.10 -12.75 27.31
N PRO A 276 2.35 -12.84 27.80
CA PRO A 276 3.03 -11.71 28.42
C PRO A 276 2.96 -10.45 27.52
N HIS A 277 2.69 -9.32 28.11
CA HIS A 277 2.60 -8.03 27.41
C HIS A 277 1.45 -7.88 26.42
N ILE A 278 0.42 -8.74 26.43
CA ILE A 278 -0.71 -8.62 25.51
C ILE A 278 -1.44 -7.27 25.64
N ALA A 279 -1.43 -6.65 26.81
CA ALA A 279 -1.98 -5.32 27.05
C ALA A 279 -1.19 -4.21 26.36
N ASP A 280 0.04 -4.47 25.88
CA ASP A 280 0.85 -3.53 25.11
C ASP A 280 0.45 -3.51 23.61
N THR A 281 -0.44 -4.42 23.18
CA THR A 281 -1.08 -4.32 21.87
C THR A 281 -2.05 -3.13 21.84
N ILE A 282 -2.52 -2.78 20.65
CA ILE A 282 -3.25 -1.53 20.42
C ILE A 282 -4.63 -1.84 19.86
N ARG A 283 -5.64 -1.23 20.44
CA ARG A 283 -6.99 -1.19 19.89
C ARG A 283 -7.40 0.23 19.54
N ILE A 284 -7.88 0.40 18.31
CA ILE A 284 -8.45 1.65 17.82
C ILE A 284 -9.96 1.44 17.76
N TRP A 285 -10.69 2.22 18.58
CA TRP A 285 -12.13 2.08 18.69
C TRP A 285 -12.85 3.24 18.00
N PRO A 286 -13.96 2.97 17.26
CA PRO A 286 -14.67 4.02 16.52
C PRO A 286 -15.40 5.04 17.43
N HIS A 287 -15.53 4.78 18.71
CA HIS A 287 -16.10 5.70 19.68
C HIS A 287 -15.05 6.56 20.41
N LEU A 288 -13.76 6.18 20.33
CA LEU A 288 -12.65 6.93 20.93
C LEU A 288 -11.81 7.66 19.88
N ALA A 289 -11.65 7.08 18.71
CA ALA A 289 -10.88 7.65 17.60
C ALA A 289 -11.77 7.85 16.37
N GLN A 290 -11.45 8.85 15.56
CA GLN A 290 -12.18 9.13 14.31
C GLN A 290 -11.72 8.16 13.20
N GLY A 291 -12.21 6.91 13.26
CA GLY A 291 -11.89 5.81 12.33
C GLY A 291 -12.88 4.67 12.44
N GLU A 292 -12.71 3.65 11.59
CA GLU A 292 -13.60 2.47 11.56
C GLU A 292 -13.22 1.42 12.60
N GLY A 293 -11.99 1.46 13.08
CA GLY A 293 -11.45 0.56 14.08
C GLY A 293 -10.37 -0.38 13.55
N HIS A 294 -9.39 -0.66 14.41
CA HIS A 294 -8.24 -1.53 14.08
C HIS A 294 -7.67 -2.19 15.34
N PHE A 295 -7.02 -3.34 15.14
CA PHE A 295 -6.14 -3.95 16.14
C PHE A 295 -4.72 -3.98 15.59
N ILE A 296 -3.71 -3.74 16.43
CA ILE A 296 -2.30 -3.77 16.04
C ILE A 296 -1.48 -4.41 17.14
N ALA A 297 -0.65 -5.40 16.79
CA ALA A 297 0.38 -5.97 17.64
C ALA A 297 1.74 -5.77 17.00
N VAL A 298 2.68 -5.20 17.73
CA VAL A 298 4.08 -5.04 17.32
C VAL A 298 4.89 -6.15 17.97
N LEU A 299 5.56 -6.95 17.16
CA LEU A 299 6.32 -8.11 17.58
C LEU A 299 7.78 -7.98 17.16
N LYS A 300 8.68 -8.51 17.95
CA LYS A 300 10.11 -8.58 17.66
C LYS A 300 10.57 -10.03 17.70
N LYS A 301 11.38 -10.44 16.72
CA LYS A 301 12.03 -11.76 16.71
C LYS A 301 13.36 -11.69 17.44
N ASN A 302 13.49 -12.47 18.50
CA ASN A 302 14.75 -12.67 19.22
C ASN A 302 15.54 -13.80 18.57
N GLY A 303 16.82 -13.94 18.88
CA GLY A 303 17.67 -15.02 18.40
C GLY A 303 18.93 -14.52 17.69
N LEU A 304 19.78 -15.46 17.29
CA LEU A 304 21.02 -15.20 16.56
C LEU A 304 20.79 -15.24 15.05
N GLU A 305 21.56 -14.45 14.32
CA GLU A 305 21.54 -14.49 12.85
C GLU A 305 21.90 -15.89 12.31
N SER A 306 21.16 -16.34 11.33
CA SER A 306 21.42 -17.55 10.59
C SER A 306 22.10 -17.20 9.27
N ASN A 307 23.16 -17.95 8.92
CA ASN A 307 23.89 -17.78 7.65
C ASN A 307 23.09 -18.38 6.47
N HIS A 308 22.04 -17.68 6.02
CA HIS A 308 21.36 -18.05 4.79
C HIS A 308 22.16 -17.57 3.56
N LYS A 309 22.37 -18.46 2.60
CA LYS A 309 22.93 -18.09 1.30
C LYS A 309 21.79 -17.70 0.35
N TYR A 310 21.78 -16.47 -0.09
CA TYR A 310 20.77 -15.96 -1.01
C TYR A 310 21.30 -15.89 -2.45
N MET A 311 20.50 -16.31 -3.41
CA MET A 311 20.73 -16.05 -4.83
C MET A 311 19.98 -14.79 -5.24
N PHE A 312 20.72 -13.74 -5.54
CA PHE A 312 20.15 -12.48 -5.98
C PHE A 312 19.83 -12.49 -7.47
N CYS A 313 18.83 -11.74 -7.84
CA CYS A 313 18.48 -11.48 -9.21
C CYS A 313 19.65 -10.78 -9.93
N GLN A 314 20.15 -11.38 -10.98
CA GLN A 314 21.22 -10.79 -11.80
C GLN A 314 20.62 -10.19 -13.07
N SER A 315 21.15 -9.04 -13.51
CA SER A 315 20.70 -8.43 -14.75
C SER A 315 21.03 -9.35 -15.93
N GLU A 316 20.00 -9.79 -16.64
CA GLU A 316 20.18 -10.62 -17.84
C GLU A 316 20.08 -9.77 -19.11
N GLY A 317 21.13 -9.89 -19.94
CA GLY A 317 21.11 -9.48 -21.33
C GLY A 317 21.54 -8.03 -21.62
N LYS A 318 21.84 -7.78 -22.89
CA LYS A 318 22.12 -6.42 -23.42
C LYS A 318 20.83 -5.61 -23.44
N ILE A 319 20.83 -4.49 -22.77
CA ILE A 319 19.74 -3.50 -22.87
C ILE A 319 19.71 -2.98 -24.32
N PRO A 320 18.56 -3.06 -25.00
CA PRO A 320 18.44 -2.69 -26.40
C PRO A 320 18.73 -1.20 -26.65
N LEU A 321 19.40 -0.91 -27.76
CA LEU A 321 19.78 0.44 -28.16
C LEU A 321 18.58 1.40 -28.23
N ALA A 322 17.42 0.91 -28.64
CA ALA A 322 16.19 1.70 -28.71
C ALA A 322 15.77 2.32 -27.35
N PHE A 323 16.10 1.69 -26.22
CA PHE A 323 15.89 2.31 -24.91
C PHE A 323 16.84 3.48 -24.68
N TYR A 324 18.12 3.33 -25.00
CA TYR A 324 19.10 4.41 -24.83
C TYR A 324 18.80 5.59 -25.73
N GLN A 325 18.39 5.36 -26.98
CA GLN A 325 17.93 6.42 -27.89
C GLN A 325 16.73 7.18 -27.31
N PHE A 326 15.71 6.45 -26.84
CA PHE A 326 14.57 7.07 -26.15
C PHE A 326 15.02 7.90 -24.93
N ALA A 327 15.88 7.33 -24.10
CA ALA A 327 16.35 7.99 -22.88
C ALA A 327 17.15 9.26 -23.23
N GLU A 328 18.02 9.20 -24.22
CA GLU A 328 18.79 10.35 -24.70
C GLU A 328 17.89 11.45 -25.29
N GLU A 329 16.87 11.10 -26.06
CA GLU A 329 15.96 12.06 -26.69
C GLU A 329 14.97 12.69 -25.70
N THR A 330 14.57 11.94 -24.64
CA THR A 330 13.38 12.29 -23.84
C THR A 330 13.69 12.61 -22.39
N LEU A 331 14.73 12.00 -21.79
CA LEU A 331 15.04 12.11 -20.37
C LEU A 331 16.29 12.95 -20.11
N SER A 332 16.29 13.69 -19.01
CA SER A 332 17.46 14.45 -18.53
C SER A 332 18.49 13.54 -17.84
N SER A 333 18.04 12.38 -17.31
CA SER A 333 18.88 11.36 -16.71
C SER A 333 18.33 9.98 -16.97
N ILE A 334 19.21 8.97 -17.06
CA ILE A 334 18.79 7.58 -17.27
C ILE A 334 18.27 7.01 -15.95
N PRO A 335 17.08 6.37 -15.95
CA PRO A 335 16.52 5.71 -14.75
C PRO A 335 17.47 4.68 -14.12
N PRO A 336 17.27 4.29 -12.84
CA PRO A 336 18.18 3.45 -12.08
C PRO A 336 18.62 2.16 -12.77
N GLN A 337 19.79 1.65 -12.36
CA GLN A 337 20.43 0.44 -12.87
C GLN A 337 19.63 -0.82 -12.44
N ASN A 338 20.10 -2.03 -12.69
CA ASN A 338 19.41 -3.33 -12.55
C ASN A 338 18.22 -3.49 -13.49
N ARG A 339 18.50 -3.38 -14.79
CA ARG A 339 17.48 -3.52 -15.82
C ARG A 339 17.32 -4.97 -16.25
N PHE A 340 16.06 -5.39 -16.36
CA PHE A 340 15.67 -6.72 -16.77
C PHE A 340 14.70 -6.65 -17.94
N LEU A 341 14.92 -7.53 -18.91
CA LEU A 341 14.01 -7.71 -20.03
C LEU A 341 13.16 -8.96 -19.81
N PHE A 342 11.84 -8.79 -19.66
CA PHE A 342 10.87 -9.88 -19.63
C PHE A 342 10.04 -9.84 -20.92
N GLY A 343 10.37 -10.75 -21.86
CA GLY A 343 9.82 -10.69 -23.21
C GLY A 343 10.18 -9.35 -23.88
N GLU A 344 9.19 -8.55 -24.24
CA GLU A 344 9.37 -7.20 -24.81
C GLU A 344 9.41 -6.10 -23.75
N ASN A 345 9.11 -6.38 -22.48
CA ASN A 345 8.97 -5.38 -21.43
C ASN A 345 10.27 -5.21 -20.66
N LEU A 346 10.74 -3.97 -20.57
CA LEU A 346 11.91 -3.57 -19.81
C LEU A 346 11.52 -3.07 -18.43
N TYR A 347 12.14 -3.63 -17.40
CA TYR A 347 11.93 -3.24 -16.00
C TYR A 347 13.22 -2.79 -15.34
N SER A 348 13.09 -1.92 -14.33
CA SER A 348 14.10 -1.69 -13.31
C SER A 348 13.71 -2.48 -12.06
N VAL A 349 14.53 -3.45 -11.66
CA VAL A 349 14.29 -4.32 -10.51
C VAL A 349 15.01 -3.74 -9.29
N PRO A 350 14.36 -3.66 -8.09
CA PRO A 350 15.01 -3.16 -6.89
C PRO A 350 16.24 -3.98 -6.50
N ALA A 351 17.26 -3.30 -5.98
CA ALA A 351 18.42 -3.98 -5.40
C ALA A 351 18.00 -4.89 -4.22
N GLY A 352 18.69 -6.02 -4.07
CA GLY A 352 18.37 -7.01 -3.05
C GLY A 352 17.24 -7.98 -3.43
N MET A 353 16.58 -7.85 -4.58
CA MET A 353 15.61 -8.86 -5.01
C MET A 353 16.29 -10.20 -5.27
N LEU A 354 15.76 -11.28 -4.71
CA LEU A 354 16.21 -12.63 -4.98
C LEU A 354 15.76 -13.11 -6.36
N ASP A 355 16.38 -14.18 -6.85
CA ASP A 355 15.96 -14.81 -8.11
C ASP A 355 14.45 -15.08 -8.12
N MET A 356 13.77 -14.59 -9.15
CA MET A 356 12.30 -14.67 -9.29
C MET A 356 11.82 -15.98 -9.94
N LYS A 357 12.73 -16.85 -10.33
CA LYS A 357 12.37 -18.12 -10.98
C LYS A 357 11.46 -18.96 -10.07
N GLY A 358 10.31 -19.36 -10.61
CA GLY A 358 9.32 -20.16 -9.90
C GLY A 358 8.35 -19.37 -9.01
N LEU A 359 8.49 -18.03 -8.91
CA LEU A 359 7.51 -17.15 -8.28
C LEU A 359 6.52 -16.59 -9.31
N LYS A 360 5.28 -16.43 -8.89
CA LYS A 360 4.25 -15.70 -9.64
C LYS A 360 4.41 -14.20 -9.38
N VAL A 361 5.23 -13.56 -10.19
CA VAL A 361 5.48 -12.11 -10.10
C VAL A 361 4.52 -11.36 -11.01
N VAL A 362 3.72 -10.47 -10.43
CA VAL A 362 2.79 -9.59 -11.16
C VAL A 362 3.50 -8.33 -11.65
N ARG A 363 4.43 -7.83 -10.84
CA ARG A 363 5.23 -6.64 -11.14
C ARG A 363 6.65 -6.82 -10.58
N PRO A 364 7.67 -6.99 -11.42
CA PRO A 364 9.04 -7.26 -10.95
C PRO A 364 9.81 -5.99 -10.54
N GLY A 365 9.16 -4.85 -10.45
CA GLY A 365 9.73 -3.53 -10.16
C GLY A 365 9.11 -2.45 -11.04
N LEU A 366 9.86 -1.39 -11.33
CA LEU A 366 9.40 -0.30 -12.19
C LEU A 366 9.40 -0.74 -13.67
N HIS A 367 8.24 -0.77 -14.30
CA HIS A 367 8.11 -0.95 -15.74
C HIS A 367 8.61 0.31 -16.45
N LEU A 368 9.68 0.20 -17.22
CA LEU A 368 10.27 1.32 -17.97
C LEU A 368 9.55 1.54 -19.30
N GLY A 369 9.19 0.46 -19.98
CA GLY A 369 8.49 0.50 -21.25
C GLY A 369 8.59 -0.81 -22.02
N THR A 370 8.09 -0.79 -23.25
CA THR A 370 8.00 -1.96 -24.13
C THR A 370 8.83 -1.76 -25.39
N LEU A 371 9.63 -2.75 -25.73
CA LEU A 371 10.37 -2.79 -26.98
C LEU A 371 9.43 -3.18 -28.12
N LYS A 372 9.40 -2.39 -29.16
CA LYS A 372 8.76 -2.68 -30.44
C LYS A 372 9.82 -2.83 -31.52
N LYS A 373 9.46 -3.40 -32.66
CA LYS A 373 10.38 -3.80 -33.74
C LYS A 373 11.59 -2.86 -33.96
N ASN A 374 11.39 -1.53 -33.90
CA ASN A 374 12.45 -0.53 -34.13
C ASN A 374 12.33 0.69 -33.20
N ARG A 375 11.65 0.59 -32.05
CA ARG A 375 11.43 1.71 -31.16
C ARG A 375 11.16 1.23 -29.73
N PHE A 376 11.35 2.15 -28.78
CA PHE A 376 10.93 1.99 -27.40
C PHE A 376 9.64 2.78 -27.16
N GLU A 377 8.66 2.19 -26.52
CA GLU A 377 7.44 2.84 -26.04
C GLU A 377 7.52 2.96 -24.52
N PRO A 378 7.64 4.18 -23.96
CA PRO A 378 7.72 4.37 -22.53
C PRO A 378 6.42 3.97 -21.85
N SER A 379 6.51 3.36 -20.68
CA SER A 379 5.34 2.97 -19.89
C SER A 379 4.74 4.16 -19.16
N HIS A 380 3.47 4.04 -18.78
CA HIS A 380 2.82 4.98 -17.90
C HIS A 380 3.47 5.01 -16.51
N ALA A 381 3.92 3.84 -16.02
CA ALA A 381 4.65 3.72 -14.77
C ALA A 381 5.91 4.61 -14.75
N LEU A 382 6.68 4.62 -15.84
CA LEU A 382 7.85 5.49 -15.94
C LEU A 382 7.46 6.98 -15.85
N ALA A 383 6.40 7.40 -16.57
CA ALA A 383 5.93 8.79 -16.49
C ALA A 383 5.64 9.22 -15.05
N LEU A 384 4.90 8.38 -14.29
CA LEU A 384 4.48 8.71 -12.94
C LEU A 384 5.61 8.75 -11.91
N THR A 385 6.80 8.24 -12.24
CA THR A 385 7.98 8.33 -11.38
C THR A 385 8.83 9.57 -11.62
N LEU A 386 8.66 10.22 -12.78
CA LEU A 386 9.47 11.35 -13.17
C LEU A 386 8.98 12.66 -12.54
N LYS A 387 9.93 13.53 -12.18
CA LYS A 387 9.67 14.94 -11.96
C LYS A 387 9.78 15.69 -13.29
N PRO A 388 9.17 16.88 -13.43
CA PRO A 388 9.23 17.65 -14.68
C PRO A 388 10.65 17.92 -15.19
N ASP A 389 11.59 18.21 -14.29
CA ASP A 389 13.01 18.47 -14.58
C ASP A 389 13.80 17.24 -15.07
N GLN A 390 13.22 16.05 -14.90
CA GLN A 390 13.78 14.78 -15.39
C GLN A 390 13.34 14.41 -16.81
N ALA A 391 12.43 15.19 -17.41
CA ALA A 391 12.03 15.06 -18.80
C ALA A 391 12.48 16.29 -19.61
N LYS A 392 12.99 16.08 -20.83
CA LYS A 392 13.44 17.18 -21.71
C LYS A 392 12.28 18.00 -22.25
N HIS A 393 11.12 17.38 -22.45
CA HIS A 393 9.92 18.01 -23.00
C HIS A 393 8.73 17.77 -22.09
N VAL A 394 8.06 18.83 -21.67
CA VAL A 394 6.95 18.81 -20.74
C VAL A 394 5.76 19.58 -21.32
N ILE A 395 4.57 19.02 -21.20
CA ILE A 395 3.29 19.70 -21.47
C ILE A 395 2.62 19.98 -20.12
N PRO A 396 2.67 21.20 -19.61
CA PRO A 396 2.01 21.56 -18.37
C PRO A 396 0.52 21.82 -18.60
N LEU A 397 -0.32 21.17 -17.79
CA LEU A 397 -1.78 21.38 -17.75
C LEU A 397 -2.15 21.88 -16.35
N SER A 398 -3.20 22.70 -16.27
CA SER A 398 -3.82 23.04 -14.99
C SER A 398 -4.86 22.00 -14.58
N SER A 399 -5.01 21.76 -13.28
CA SER A 399 -6.03 20.85 -12.74
C SER A 399 -7.47 21.26 -13.08
N ASP A 400 -7.70 22.54 -13.37
CA ASP A 400 -9.00 23.11 -13.72
C ASP A 400 -9.20 23.26 -15.24
N SER A 401 -8.18 22.97 -16.05
CA SER A 401 -8.26 23.19 -17.50
C SER A 401 -9.08 22.09 -18.20
N PRO A 402 -9.85 22.42 -19.27
CA PRO A 402 -10.54 21.42 -20.09
C PRO A 402 -9.59 20.37 -20.69
N GLU A 403 -8.34 20.76 -20.95
CA GLU A 403 -7.32 19.93 -21.57
C GLU A 403 -6.90 18.75 -20.66
N VAL A 404 -6.80 18.94 -19.34
CA VAL A 404 -6.49 17.84 -18.40
C VAL A 404 -7.61 16.80 -18.39
N PHE A 405 -8.86 17.22 -18.42
CA PHE A 405 -10.00 16.30 -18.50
C PHE A 405 -10.04 15.56 -19.83
N SER A 406 -9.77 16.27 -20.95
CA SER A 406 -9.63 15.64 -22.27
C SER A 406 -8.49 14.63 -22.30
N TYR A 407 -7.34 14.97 -21.69
CA TYR A 407 -6.25 14.02 -21.55
C TYR A 407 -6.64 12.77 -20.76
N LEU A 408 -7.31 12.92 -19.61
CA LEU A 408 -7.76 11.79 -18.80
C LEU A 408 -8.84 10.93 -19.48
N ARG A 409 -9.65 11.48 -20.37
CA ARG A 409 -10.57 10.72 -21.24
C ARG A 409 -9.86 10.00 -22.40
N GLY A 410 -8.60 10.36 -22.65
CA GLY A 410 -7.83 9.78 -23.76
C GLY A 410 -8.04 10.48 -25.09
N ASP A 411 -8.57 11.71 -25.07
CA ASP A 411 -8.77 12.54 -26.24
C ASP A 411 -7.43 13.10 -26.75
N VAL A 412 -7.41 13.48 -28.01
CA VAL A 412 -6.31 14.24 -28.62
C VAL A 412 -6.46 15.71 -28.22
N ILE A 413 -5.39 16.35 -27.81
CA ILE A 413 -5.41 17.78 -27.45
C ILE A 413 -4.47 18.61 -28.35
N GLN A 414 -4.84 19.85 -28.62
CA GLN A 414 -4.00 20.81 -29.33
C GLN A 414 -3.15 21.58 -28.30
N VAL A 415 -1.85 21.50 -28.43
CA VAL A 415 -0.89 22.16 -27.50
C VAL A 415 0.36 22.57 -28.26
N GLN A 416 1.05 23.59 -27.74
CA GLN A 416 2.39 23.93 -28.17
C GLN A 416 3.44 23.11 -27.43
N GLY A 417 4.53 22.76 -28.05
CA GLY A 417 5.63 22.01 -27.47
C GLY A 417 6.54 21.39 -28.51
N GLU A 418 7.55 20.65 -28.06
CA GLU A 418 8.54 20.00 -28.89
C GLU A 418 8.00 18.67 -29.47
N LYS A 419 8.38 18.42 -30.74
CA LYS A 419 8.00 17.16 -31.42
C LYS A 419 8.60 15.94 -30.70
N GLY A 420 7.83 14.89 -30.55
CA GLY A 420 8.28 13.63 -29.91
C GLY A 420 7.54 13.31 -28.63
N TRP A 421 8.16 12.52 -27.75
CA TRP A 421 7.61 12.18 -26.45
C TRP A 421 7.68 13.39 -25.51
N ASN A 422 6.56 13.68 -24.89
CA ASN A 422 6.40 14.74 -23.89
C ASN A 422 5.79 14.16 -22.62
N LEU A 423 6.34 14.55 -21.48
CA LEU A 423 5.75 14.27 -20.18
C LEU A 423 4.58 15.24 -19.98
N VAL A 424 3.38 14.71 -19.81
CA VAL A 424 2.21 15.51 -19.45
C VAL A 424 2.14 15.65 -17.95
N THR A 425 1.97 16.87 -17.46
CA THR A 425 1.90 17.17 -16.03
C THR A 425 0.63 17.93 -15.71
N VAL A 426 0.18 17.81 -14.46
CA VAL A 426 -0.88 18.63 -13.87
C VAL A 426 -0.31 19.42 -12.70
N ASP A 427 -0.33 20.75 -12.80
CA ASP A 427 0.23 21.69 -11.81
C ASP A 427 1.66 21.30 -11.35
N GLY A 428 2.48 20.84 -12.32
CA GLY A 428 3.85 20.40 -12.08
C GLY A 428 4.04 18.95 -11.64
N TYR A 429 2.98 18.14 -11.55
CA TYR A 429 3.05 16.73 -11.18
C TYR A 429 2.75 15.82 -12.37
N SER A 430 3.57 14.80 -12.56
CA SER A 430 3.51 13.90 -13.71
C SER A 430 2.19 13.12 -13.75
N LEU A 431 1.55 13.14 -14.93
CA LEU A 431 0.27 12.52 -15.20
C LEU A 431 0.36 11.40 -16.23
N GLY A 432 1.31 11.47 -17.17
CA GLY A 432 1.50 10.44 -18.19
C GLY A 432 2.30 10.93 -19.39
N TRP A 433 2.23 10.17 -20.48
CA TRP A 433 2.91 10.49 -21.73
C TRP A 433 1.96 10.99 -22.82
N GLY A 434 2.45 11.88 -23.64
CA GLY A 434 1.88 12.21 -24.94
C GLY A 434 2.94 12.28 -26.03
N LYS A 435 2.59 12.04 -27.29
CA LYS A 435 3.49 12.18 -28.42
C LYS A 435 3.03 13.33 -29.30
N LEU A 436 3.81 14.42 -29.34
CA LEU A 436 3.47 15.64 -30.06
C LEU A 436 3.97 15.59 -31.50
N SER A 437 3.11 15.98 -32.43
CA SER A 437 3.44 16.16 -33.83
C SER A 437 2.50 17.20 -34.46
N GLY A 438 3.06 18.26 -35.04
CA GLY A 438 2.29 19.32 -35.72
C GLY A 438 1.25 20.02 -34.81
N GLY A 439 1.61 20.30 -33.57
CA GLY A 439 0.71 20.95 -32.58
C GLY A 439 -0.41 20.02 -32.01
N ILE A 440 -0.41 18.75 -32.41
CA ILE A 440 -1.38 17.75 -31.96
C ILE A 440 -0.70 16.76 -31.05
N LEU A 441 -1.12 16.69 -29.77
CA LEU A 441 -0.66 15.71 -28.79
C LEU A 441 -1.48 14.44 -28.90
N LYS A 442 -0.89 13.38 -29.44
CA LYS A 442 -1.45 12.03 -29.39
C LYS A 442 -1.36 11.50 -27.98
N ASN A 443 -2.49 11.19 -27.42
CA ASN A 443 -2.66 10.75 -26.04
C ASN A 443 -2.14 9.30 -25.85
N HIS A 444 -1.27 9.11 -24.86
CA HIS A 444 -0.77 7.80 -24.44
C HIS A 444 -1.21 7.41 -23.01
N TYR A 445 -2.24 8.08 -22.46
CA TYR A 445 -2.86 7.66 -21.23
C TYR A 445 -3.49 6.26 -21.38
N PRO A 446 -3.26 5.32 -20.44
CA PRO A 446 -3.69 3.93 -20.60
C PRO A 446 -5.21 3.80 -20.78
N LYS A 447 -5.63 3.02 -21.79
CA LYS A 447 -7.06 2.84 -22.10
C LYS A 447 -7.90 2.38 -20.90
N GLY A 448 -7.34 1.49 -20.06
CA GLY A 448 -8.02 0.94 -18.89
C GLY A 448 -8.15 1.90 -17.70
N LEU A 449 -7.47 3.07 -17.75
CA LEU A 449 -7.51 4.10 -16.70
C LEU A 449 -8.31 5.34 -17.11
N ARG A 450 -8.81 5.38 -18.36
CA ARG A 450 -9.52 6.55 -18.90
C ARG A 450 -10.80 6.82 -18.14
N TRP A 451 -11.05 8.08 -17.89
CA TRP A 451 -12.28 8.53 -17.30
C TRP A 451 -13.44 8.30 -18.29
N LEU A 452 -14.53 7.77 -17.80
CA LEU A 452 -15.77 7.72 -18.54
C LEU A 452 -16.42 9.10 -18.50
N SER A 453 -16.91 9.56 -19.64
CA SER A 453 -17.61 10.86 -19.80
C SER A 453 -18.88 10.91 -18.97
#